data_212beadef84db94cd6ddc1482ff61938
#
_entry.id   212beadef84db94cd6ddc1482ff61938
#
_cell.length_a   1.000
_cell.length_b   1.000
_cell.length_c   1.000
_cell.angle_alpha   90.00
_cell.angle_beta   90.00
_cell.angle_gamma   90.00
#
_symmetry.space_group_name_H-M   'P 1'
#
loop_
_entity.id
_entity.type
_entity.pdbx_description
1 polymer ?
#
loop_
_entity_poly.entity_id
_entity_poly.type
_entity_poly.pdbx_seq_one_letter_code
_entity_poly.pdbx_strand_id
1 'polypeptide(L)'
;VILVIDVGTQSLRSSLVDEQGNICSMVTRTYDEPYKVPQSGYAEQDADFYYEEICRANNQLREENPIMFSQVRSLVIATFRDTAVILDENKNPIRPMILWLDQRMAELPGEKHIPLWNKMLFHIVGMWETVKLNSCRTGAQWLRENEPETWKKVKYYVPLGAYLNYKLTGELKVSDSDIVGHYAFDYKNRRYYGKKALKYPVFGIDLEMNAPLVKTGDVIGQITEKASKESGIPTGINLIASGSDKACEVLGDGCIEGSKASISLGTACTIDIPSHKYIEPEAFLPSYGAAYPKDYNDEVQIYRGFWLLKWFTENFASVDDISEAKGKDIPLESLFDQKIEDIVPGSDGLMVQPYWGPGLKRPLARGAIVGFRDFQDKCHIYRASIEGIAFALREGMEEMDHRMHNKVKSLVVSGGGSRNDIVAQIIADIFNLPVYKTITTESTTIGAAMAGFLAEGDVFHSNQDAVDSMVHYRKTFMPDKRNAKLYDQIYKRVYLKLYPKLNKLYEELDDLSKKERSIGADGKRAK
;
A
#
# COMPACT_ATOMS: atom_id res chain seq x y z
N VAL A 1 21.69 8.86 15.26
CA VAL A 1 20.80 8.77 14.08
C VAL A 1 20.37 7.34 13.82
N ILE A 2 19.21 7.14 13.24
CA ILE A 2 18.71 5.87 12.70
C ILE A 2 18.94 5.85 11.20
N LEU A 3 19.46 4.73 10.68
CA LEU A 3 19.49 4.45 9.26
C LEU A 3 18.16 3.81 8.88
N VAL A 4 17.46 4.43 7.92
CA VAL A 4 16.20 3.91 7.39
C VAL A 4 16.38 3.54 5.93
N ILE A 5 15.91 2.35 5.57
CA ILE A 5 15.81 1.90 4.18
C ILE A 5 14.34 1.71 3.86
N ASP A 6 13.80 2.60 3.01
CA ASP A 6 12.44 2.51 2.49
C ASP A 6 12.49 1.90 1.07
N VAL A 7 12.02 0.67 0.95
CA VAL A 7 12.04 -0.10 -0.29
C VAL A 7 10.66 -0.01 -0.95
N GLY A 8 10.54 0.88 -1.91
CA GLY A 8 9.34 1.03 -2.71
C GLY A 8 9.40 0.25 -4.04
N THR A 9 8.27 0.19 -4.74
CA THR A 9 8.17 -0.52 -6.04
C THR A 9 8.91 0.20 -7.18
N GLN A 10 9.00 1.53 -7.14
CA GLN A 10 9.58 2.37 -8.21
C GLN A 10 10.94 2.95 -7.83
N SER A 11 11.25 3.00 -6.54
CA SER A 11 12.46 3.59 -6.01
C SER A 11 12.74 3.09 -4.61
N LEU A 12 14.00 3.20 -4.20
CA LEU A 12 14.48 2.95 -2.84
C LEU A 12 15.04 4.25 -2.27
N ARG A 13 14.84 4.44 -0.97
CA ARG A 13 15.46 5.54 -0.22
C ARG A 13 16.29 4.97 0.93
N SER A 14 17.51 5.46 1.05
CA SER A 14 18.36 5.24 2.22
C SER A 14 18.57 6.58 2.92
N SER A 15 18.22 6.68 4.19
CA SER A 15 18.11 7.96 4.89
C SER A 15 18.72 7.89 6.29
N LEU A 16 19.41 8.95 6.70
CA LEU A 16 19.85 9.18 8.06
C LEU A 16 18.87 10.14 8.74
N VAL A 17 18.22 9.69 9.81
CA VAL A 17 17.18 10.46 10.51
C VAL A 17 17.60 10.69 11.95
N ASP A 18 17.47 11.94 12.43
CA ASP A 18 17.74 12.29 13.82
C ASP A 18 16.51 12.16 14.72
N GLU A 19 16.68 12.38 16.00
CA GLU A 19 15.63 12.30 17.02
C GLU A 19 14.63 13.47 17.00
N GLN A 20 14.87 14.47 16.17
CA GLN A 20 13.92 15.56 15.89
C GLN A 20 13.10 15.31 14.61
N GLY A 21 13.30 14.16 13.93
CA GLY A 21 12.60 13.83 12.68
C GLY A 21 13.17 14.54 11.45
N ASN A 22 14.36 15.13 11.55
CA ASN A 22 15.02 15.67 10.38
C ASN A 22 15.65 14.54 9.56
N ILE A 23 15.36 14.51 8.27
CA ILE A 23 16.09 13.69 7.32
C ILE A 23 17.40 14.41 7.03
N CYS A 24 18.43 14.07 7.80
CA CYS A 24 19.73 14.75 7.74
C CYS A 24 20.46 14.51 6.42
N SER A 25 20.26 13.33 5.83
CA SER A 25 20.74 12.99 4.49
C SER A 25 19.90 11.85 3.92
N MET A 26 19.73 11.86 2.60
CA MET A 26 18.95 10.85 1.90
C MET A 26 19.51 10.62 0.49
N VAL A 27 19.68 9.35 0.14
CA VAL A 27 19.95 8.91 -1.22
C VAL A 27 18.70 8.22 -1.76
N THR A 28 18.18 8.71 -2.88
CA THR A 28 17.07 8.09 -3.61
C THR A 28 17.59 7.39 -4.86
N ARG A 29 17.25 6.10 -4.97
CA ARG A 29 17.53 5.29 -6.16
C ARG A 29 16.22 5.04 -6.90
N THR A 30 15.96 5.77 -7.96
CA THR A 30 14.86 5.47 -8.89
C THR A 30 15.30 4.33 -9.80
N TYR A 31 14.48 3.33 -9.95
CA TYR A 31 14.81 2.16 -10.76
C TYR A 31 14.53 2.44 -12.25
N ASP A 32 15.51 2.15 -13.10
CA ASP A 32 15.34 2.26 -14.56
C ASP A 32 14.33 1.24 -15.07
N GLU A 33 14.38 0.00 -14.55
CA GLU A 33 13.44 -1.07 -14.84
C GLU A 33 12.89 -1.62 -13.51
N PRO A 34 11.83 -1.00 -12.93
CA PRO A 34 11.30 -1.38 -11.63
C PRO A 34 10.72 -2.82 -11.60
N TYR A 35 10.29 -3.32 -12.74
CA TYR A 35 9.87 -4.71 -12.92
C TYR A 35 9.81 -5.09 -14.40
N LYS A 36 10.02 -6.37 -14.67
CA LYS A 36 9.88 -6.99 -15.99
C LYS A 36 8.42 -7.36 -16.23
N VAL A 37 7.97 -7.22 -17.49
CA VAL A 37 6.61 -7.58 -17.93
C VAL A 37 6.70 -8.72 -18.95
N PRO A 38 6.94 -9.97 -18.52
CA PRO A 38 7.10 -11.09 -19.44
C PRO A 38 5.83 -11.40 -20.26
N GLN A 39 4.68 -11.02 -19.74
CA GLN A 39 3.37 -11.12 -20.39
C GLN A 39 2.48 -9.95 -19.92
N SER A 40 1.51 -9.56 -20.74
CA SER A 40 0.55 -8.51 -20.35
C SER A 40 -0.12 -8.82 -19.01
N GLY A 41 -0.08 -7.88 -18.09
CA GLY A 41 -0.60 -8.02 -16.73
C GLY A 41 0.38 -8.69 -15.75
N TYR A 42 1.52 -9.20 -16.19
CA TYR A 42 2.54 -9.75 -15.31
C TYR A 42 3.51 -8.68 -14.84
N ALA A 43 4.03 -8.85 -13.63
CA ALA A 43 5.06 -7.98 -13.07
C ALA A 43 5.99 -8.80 -12.17
N GLU A 44 7.25 -8.90 -12.58
CA GLU A 44 8.26 -9.72 -11.91
C GLU A 44 9.54 -8.92 -11.67
N GLN A 45 10.21 -9.17 -10.54
CA GLN A 45 11.53 -8.63 -10.25
C GLN A 45 12.37 -9.62 -9.43
N ASP A 46 13.68 -9.59 -9.63
CA ASP A 46 14.62 -10.42 -8.88
C ASP A 46 14.74 -9.91 -7.44
N ALA A 47 14.77 -10.82 -6.46
CA ALA A 47 14.89 -10.44 -5.05
C ALA A 47 16.25 -9.80 -4.74
N ASP A 48 17.32 -10.29 -5.36
CA ASP A 48 18.67 -9.73 -5.21
C ASP A 48 18.80 -8.30 -5.75
N PHE A 49 17.99 -7.92 -6.73
CA PHE A 49 17.94 -6.55 -7.26
C PHE A 49 17.75 -5.53 -6.13
N TYR A 50 16.80 -5.75 -5.23
CA TYR A 50 16.56 -4.82 -4.11
C TYR A 50 17.72 -4.78 -3.13
N TYR A 51 18.35 -5.92 -2.86
CA TYR A 51 19.54 -5.96 -2.00
C TYR A 51 20.72 -5.20 -2.62
N GLU A 52 20.93 -5.36 -3.93
CA GLU A 52 21.97 -4.61 -4.65
C GLU A 52 21.70 -3.10 -4.61
N GLU A 53 20.46 -2.66 -4.81
CA GLU A 53 20.09 -1.25 -4.73
C GLU A 53 20.26 -0.70 -3.30
N ILE A 54 19.97 -1.50 -2.27
CA ILE A 54 20.29 -1.16 -0.87
C ILE A 54 21.79 -0.93 -0.71
N CYS A 55 22.63 -1.84 -1.21
CA CYS A 55 24.08 -1.70 -1.12
C CYS A 55 24.58 -0.45 -1.84
N ARG A 56 24.07 -0.16 -3.04
CA ARG A 56 24.45 1.03 -3.82
C ARG A 56 24.05 2.32 -3.08
N ALA A 57 22.80 2.40 -2.58
CA ALA A 57 22.30 3.57 -1.87
C ALA A 57 23.10 3.85 -0.59
N ASN A 58 23.34 2.82 0.21
CA ASN A 58 24.07 2.98 1.48
C ASN A 58 25.55 3.34 1.27
N ASN A 59 26.23 2.74 0.29
CA ASN A 59 27.61 3.12 -0.02
C ASN A 59 27.69 4.59 -0.47
N GLN A 60 26.77 5.04 -1.32
CA GLN A 60 26.66 6.44 -1.74
C GLN A 60 26.40 7.35 -0.52
N LEU A 61 25.41 7.02 0.31
CA LEU A 61 25.06 7.79 1.52
C LEU A 61 26.24 7.90 2.49
N ARG A 62 27.01 6.82 2.66
CA ARG A 62 28.24 6.80 3.46
C ARG A 62 29.34 7.69 2.88
N GLU A 63 29.53 7.67 1.57
CA GLU A 63 30.53 8.50 0.89
C GLU A 63 30.18 9.99 0.99
N GLU A 64 28.91 10.33 0.84
CA GLU A 64 28.43 11.71 0.94
C GLU A 64 28.45 12.24 2.40
N ASN A 65 28.24 11.38 3.39
CA ASN A 65 28.09 11.76 4.80
C ASN A 65 28.82 10.83 5.78
N PRO A 66 30.14 10.65 5.67
CA PRO A 66 30.88 9.62 6.41
C PRO A 66 30.81 9.80 7.94
N ILE A 67 30.82 11.02 8.43
CA ILE A 67 30.80 11.32 9.88
C ILE A 67 29.47 10.91 10.46
N MET A 68 28.35 11.33 9.85
CA MET A 68 27.01 11.02 10.35
C MET A 68 26.69 9.53 10.18
N PHE A 69 27.11 8.93 9.08
CA PHE A 69 26.94 7.50 8.83
C PHE A 69 27.65 6.63 9.88
N SER A 70 28.80 7.10 10.40
CA SER A 70 29.51 6.41 11.50
C SER A 70 28.76 6.49 12.85
N GLN A 71 27.77 7.36 12.98
CA GLN A 71 26.93 7.54 14.18
C GLN A 71 25.62 6.76 14.10
N VAL A 72 25.44 5.90 13.09
CA VAL A 72 24.26 5.04 12.97
C VAL A 72 24.21 4.10 14.18
N ARG A 73 23.08 4.11 14.90
CA ARG A 73 22.84 3.32 16.10
C ARG A 73 22.11 2.02 15.77
N SER A 74 21.10 2.10 14.93
CA SER A 74 20.32 0.96 14.44
C SER A 74 19.83 1.18 13.02
N LEU A 75 19.37 0.10 12.41
CA LEU A 75 18.78 0.06 11.06
C LEU A 75 17.32 -0.35 11.16
N VAL A 76 16.48 0.29 10.36
CA VAL A 76 15.09 -0.13 10.11
C VAL A 76 14.87 -0.24 8.61
N ILE A 77 14.20 -1.32 8.17
CA ILE A 77 13.79 -1.52 6.79
C ILE A 77 12.27 -1.52 6.74
N ALA A 78 11.69 -0.68 5.89
CA ALA A 78 10.30 -0.72 5.49
C ALA A 78 10.21 -1.22 4.05
N THR A 79 9.29 -2.16 3.77
CA THR A 79 9.12 -2.71 2.43
C THR A 79 7.67 -2.62 1.96
N PHE A 80 7.49 -2.55 0.64
CA PHE A 80 6.15 -2.71 0.07
C PHE A 80 5.61 -4.13 0.35
N ARG A 81 4.29 -4.24 0.41
CA ARG A 81 3.54 -5.39 0.91
C ARG A 81 3.23 -6.43 -0.17
N ASP A 82 2.74 -7.60 0.26
CA ASP A 82 2.13 -8.65 -0.58
C ASP A 82 3.01 -9.14 -1.74
N THR A 83 4.32 -9.23 -1.48
CA THR A 83 5.30 -9.76 -2.43
C THR A 83 6.16 -10.79 -1.74
N ALA A 84 6.18 -12.00 -2.28
CA ALA A 84 6.90 -13.12 -1.69
C ALA A 84 8.16 -13.47 -2.48
N VAL A 85 9.25 -13.71 -1.75
CA VAL A 85 10.47 -14.35 -2.25
C VAL A 85 10.36 -15.86 -2.05
N ILE A 86 10.68 -16.62 -3.09
CA ILE A 86 10.56 -18.08 -3.12
C ILE A 86 11.97 -18.66 -3.09
N LEU A 87 12.29 -19.38 -2.02
CA LEU A 87 13.64 -19.83 -1.72
C LEU A 87 13.75 -21.36 -1.69
N ASP A 88 14.93 -21.87 -2.08
CA ASP A 88 15.33 -23.26 -1.90
C ASP A 88 15.76 -23.55 -0.44
N GLU A 89 16.25 -24.76 -0.20
CA GLU A 89 16.76 -25.20 1.11
C GLU A 89 18.00 -24.42 1.57
N ASN A 90 18.78 -23.85 0.64
CA ASN A 90 19.97 -23.05 0.89
C ASN A 90 19.62 -21.54 1.02
N LYS A 91 18.33 -21.20 1.00
CA LYS A 91 17.80 -19.84 1.03
C LYS A 91 18.18 -18.98 -0.19
N ASN A 92 18.40 -19.59 -1.34
CA ASN A 92 18.60 -18.91 -2.62
C ASN A 92 17.26 -18.70 -3.33
N PRO A 93 17.00 -17.52 -3.92
CA PRO A 93 15.85 -17.31 -4.78
C PRO A 93 15.87 -18.27 -5.98
N ILE A 94 14.78 -18.96 -6.23
CA ILE A 94 14.68 -19.95 -7.33
C ILE A 94 13.98 -19.43 -8.57
N ARG A 95 13.39 -18.25 -8.47
CA ARG A 95 12.80 -17.50 -9.59
C ARG A 95 12.57 -16.03 -9.20
N PRO A 96 12.32 -15.12 -10.19
CA PRO A 96 11.88 -13.76 -9.88
C PRO A 96 10.59 -13.75 -9.05
N MET A 97 10.44 -12.77 -8.17
CA MET A 97 9.24 -12.54 -7.38
C MET A 97 8.07 -12.15 -8.29
N ILE A 98 6.87 -12.57 -7.92
CA ILE A 98 5.61 -12.02 -8.43
C ILE A 98 5.27 -10.82 -7.54
N LEU A 99 5.26 -9.61 -8.12
CA LEU A 99 5.02 -8.39 -7.36
C LEU A 99 3.53 -8.19 -7.05
N TRP A 100 3.22 -7.43 -6.01
CA TRP A 100 1.86 -7.14 -5.55
C TRP A 100 0.92 -6.54 -6.63
N LEU A 101 1.47 -5.86 -7.63
CA LEU A 101 0.72 -5.24 -8.73
C LEU A 101 0.43 -6.20 -9.90
N ASP A 102 0.97 -7.42 -9.85
CA ASP A 102 0.75 -8.47 -10.84
C ASP A 102 -0.72 -8.90 -10.88
N GLN A 103 -1.25 -9.13 -12.07
CA GLN A 103 -2.67 -9.44 -12.29
C GLN A 103 -2.92 -10.91 -12.60
N ARG A 104 -1.87 -11.77 -12.57
CA ARG A 104 -2.05 -13.20 -12.83
C ARG A 104 -2.91 -13.85 -11.74
N MET A 105 -3.71 -14.81 -12.16
CA MET A 105 -4.56 -15.58 -11.27
C MET A 105 -4.43 -17.07 -11.61
N ALA A 106 -4.55 -17.92 -10.60
CA ALA A 106 -4.72 -19.35 -10.79
C ALA A 106 -6.10 -19.61 -11.42
N GLU A 107 -6.18 -20.56 -12.35
CA GLU A 107 -7.44 -20.91 -13.02
C GLU A 107 -8.33 -21.80 -12.15
N LEU A 108 -7.69 -22.76 -11.47
CA LEU A 108 -8.37 -23.65 -10.53
C LEU A 108 -8.27 -23.04 -9.12
N PRO A 109 -9.35 -22.49 -8.60
CA PRO A 109 -9.33 -22.05 -7.22
C PRO A 109 -8.91 -23.23 -6.35
N GLY A 110 -7.94 -23.06 -5.49
CA GLY A 110 -7.36 -24.05 -4.55
C GLY A 110 -8.21 -25.22 -4.11
N GLU A 111 -9.08 -25.70 -5.02
CA GLU A 111 -10.09 -26.72 -4.77
C GLU A 111 -9.44 -28.02 -4.31
N LYS A 112 -8.24 -28.31 -4.79
CA LYS A 112 -7.47 -29.47 -4.35
C LYS A 112 -6.85 -29.29 -2.96
N HIS A 113 -6.65 -28.04 -2.52
CA HIS A 113 -5.98 -27.73 -1.25
C HIS A 113 -6.93 -27.33 -0.13
N ILE A 114 -8.15 -26.87 -0.47
CA ILE A 114 -9.18 -26.54 0.51
C ILE A 114 -10.04 -27.77 0.77
N PRO A 115 -10.00 -28.36 1.98
CA PRO A 115 -10.79 -29.53 2.31
C PRO A 115 -12.30 -29.31 2.08
N LEU A 116 -13.03 -30.36 1.70
CA LEU A 116 -14.46 -30.28 1.39
C LEU A 116 -15.29 -29.69 2.54
N TRP A 117 -14.91 -30.05 3.78
CA TRP A 117 -15.56 -29.52 4.99
C TRP A 117 -15.39 -28.00 5.11
N ASN A 118 -14.18 -27.47 4.86
CA ASN A 118 -13.91 -26.04 4.86
C ASN A 118 -14.73 -25.31 3.77
N LYS A 119 -14.83 -25.89 2.58
CA LYS A 119 -15.67 -25.34 1.49
C LYS A 119 -17.12 -25.23 1.93
N MET A 120 -17.67 -26.30 2.54
CA MET A 120 -19.04 -26.30 3.04
C MET A 120 -19.27 -25.22 4.09
N LEU A 121 -18.34 -25.03 5.03
CA LEU A 121 -18.45 -23.98 6.03
C LEU A 121 -18.40 -22.58 5.40
N PHE A 122 -17.52 -22.36 4.45
CA PHE A 122 -17.45 -21.07 3.73
C PHE A 122 -18.72 -20.79 2.92
N HIS A 123 -19.37 -21.82 2.36
CA HIS A 123 -20.69 -21.67 1.71
C HIS A 123 -21.77 -21.30 2.71
N ILE A 124 -21.82 -21.95 3.87
CA ILE A 124 -22.83 -21.68 4.93
C ILE A 124 -22.74 -20.21 5.40
N VAL A 125 -21.53 -19.69 5.56
CA VAL A 125 -21.33 -18.29 5.99
C VAL A 125 -21.34 -17.28 4.84
N GLY A 126 -21.65 -17.71 3.61
CA GLY A 126 -21.72 -16.84 2.41
C GLY A 126 -20.39 -16.27 1.93
N MET A 127 -19.25 -16.86 2.31
CA MET A 127 -17.92 -16.33 2.06
C MET A 127 -17.12 -17.10 0.98
N TRP A 128 -17.74 -18.12 0.36
CA TRP A 128 -17.02 -19.00 -0.56
C TRP A 128 -16.43 -18.24 -1.76
N GLU A 129 -17.18 -17.34 -2.40
CA GLU A 129 -16.68 -16.60 -3.57
C GLU A 129 -15.49 -15.69 -3.22
N THR A 130 -15.51 -15.07 -2.05
CA THR A 130 -14.38 -14.26 -1.55
C THR A 130 -13.15 -15.13 -1.27
N VAL A 131 -13.33 -16.28 -0.63
CA VAL A 131 -12.25 -17.25 -0.36
C VAL A 131 -11.67 -17.78 -1.66
N LYS A 132 -12.51 -18.15 -2.61
CA LYS A 132 -12.13 -18.60 -3.94
C LYS A 132 -11.29 -17.54 -4.67
N LEU A 133 -11.76 -16.30 -4.70
CA LEU A 133 -11.04 -15.19 -5.32
C LEU A 133 -9.66 -14.97 -4.68
N ASN A 134 -9.59 -14.93 -3.35
CA ASN A 134 -8.33 -14.78 -2.64
C ASN A 134 -7.37 -15.95 -2.90
N SER A 135 -7.88 -17.19 -2.91
CA SER A 135 -7.07 -18.37 -3.24
C SER A 135 -6.48 -18.28 -4.66
N CYS A 136 -7.27 -17.84 -5.66
CA CYS A 136 -6.80 -17.67 -7.04
C CYS A 136 -5.72 -16.58 -7.18
N ARG A 137 -5.75 -15.56 -6.34
CA ARG A 137 -4.81 -14.45 -6.40
C ARG A 137 -3.45 -14.75 -5.75
N THR A 138 -3.31 -15.87 -5.03
CA THR A 138 -2.03 -16.17 -4.39
C THR A 138 -0.97 -16.59 -5.39
N GLY A 139 0.23 -16.03 -5.32
CA GLY A 139 1.37 -16.47 -6.11
C GLY A 139 1.70 -17.95 -5.88
N ALA A 140 1.52 -18.47 -4.67
CA ALA A 140 1.73 -19.87 -4.31
C ALA A 140 0.82 -20.81 -5.10
N GLN A 141 -0.48 -20.46 -5.23
CA GLN A 141 -1.42 -21.27 -5.98
C GLN A 141 -1.13 -21.23 -7.48
N TRP A 142 -0.83 -20.04 -8.01
CA TRP A 142 -0.45 -19.90 -9.41
C TRP A 142 0.79 -20.74 -9.76
N LEU A 143 1.82 -20.72 -8.91
CA LEU A 143 3.04 -21.52 -9.11
C LEU A 143 2.77 -23.02 -9.09
N ARG A 144 1.91 -23.50 -8.20
CA ARG A 144 1.52 -24.93 -8.16
C ARG A 144 0.89 -25.39 -9.46
N GLU A 145 0.10 -24.54 -10.09
CA GLU A 145 -0.61 -24.86 -11.33
C GLU A 145 0.26 -24.71 -12.57
N ASN A 146 1.04 -23.62 -12.64
CA ASN A 146 1.74 -23.23 -13.86
C ASN A 146 3.23 -23.58 -13.84
N GLU A 147 3.85 -23.67 -12.67
CA GLU A 147 5.27 -24.02 -12.49
C GLU A 147 5.46 -25.13 -11.44
N PRO A 148 4.84 -26.34 -11.62
CA PRO A 148 4.87 -27.38 -10.58
C PRO A 148 6.29 -27.90 -10.29
N GLU A 149 7.20 -27.89 -11.26
CA GLU A 149 8.59 -28.32 -11.06
C GLU A 149 9.40 -27.29 -10.25
N THR A 150 9.10 -26.00 -10.41
CA THR A 150 9.63 -24.92 -9.55
C THR A 150 9.07 -25.08 -8.15
N TRP A 151 7.75 -25.28 -8.02
CA TRP A 151 7.09 -25.43 -6.72
C TRP A 151 7.64 -26.56 -5.86
N LYS A 152 8.02 -27.70 -6.46
CA LYS A 152 8.63 -28.83 -5.74
C LYS A 152 9.94 -28.49 -5.04
N LYS A 153 10.65 -27.47 -5.50
CA LYS A 153 11.92 -27.01 -4.95
C LYS A 153 11.76 -25.95 -3.86
N VAL A 154 10.53 -25.43 -3.68
CA VAL A 154 10.25 -24.36 -2.70
C VAL A 154 10.38 -24.89 -1.30
N LYS A 155 11.30 -24.33 -0.54
CA LYS A 155 11.47 -24.59 0.88
C LYS A 155 10.86 -23.46 1.72
N TYR A 156 11.03 -22.22 1.26
CA TYR A 156 10.51 -21.03 1.96
C TYR A 156 9.73 -20.14 1.01
N TYR A 157 8.61 -19.62 1.49
CA TYR A 157 7.76 -18.64 0.84
C TYR A 157 7.60 -17.45 1.81
N VAL A 158 8.41 -16.42 1.65
CA VAL A 158 8.61 -15.38 2.66
C VAL A 158 8.42 -13.97 2.09
N PRO A 159 7.97 -12.98 2.87
CA PRO A 159 7.93 -11.59 2.43
C PRO A 159 9.32 -11.09 2.02
N LEU A 160 9.36 -10.08 1.12
CA LEU A 160 10.59 -9.43 0.71
C LEU A 160 11.40 -8.93 1.91
N GLY A 161 10.75 -8.34 2.92
CA GLY A 161 11.42 -7.89 4.15
C GLY A 161 12.18 -9.01 4.85
N ALA A 162 11.63 -10.23 4.94
CA ALA A 162 12.33 -11.38 5.52
C ALA A 162 13.61 -11.74 4.75
N TYR A 163 13.55 -11.68 3.41
CA TYR A 163 14.72 -11.96 2.58
C TYR A 163 15.81 -10.90 2.73
N LEU A 164 15.44 -9.62 2.74
CA LEU A 164 16.38 -8.52 2.96
C LEU A 164 17.01 -8.59 4.36
N ASN A 165 16.24 -8.93 5.38
CA ASN A 165 16.73 -9.19 6.72
C ASN A 165 17.78 -10.32 6.72
N TYR A 166 17.49 -11.42 6.01
CA TYR A 166 18.44 -12.52 5.86
C TYR A 166 19.74 -12.10 5.17
N LYS A 167 19.67 -11.34 4.11
CA LYS A 167 20.87 -10.85 3.39
C LYS A 167 21.76 -9.99 4.28
N LEU A 168 21.17 -9.19 5.15
CA LEU A 168 21.90 -8.26 6.02
C LEU A 168 22.40 -8.91 7.31
N THR A 169 21.60 -9.79 7.92
CA THR A 169 21.88 -10.33 9.27
C THR A 169 22.19 -11.83 9.29
N GLY A 170 21.95 -12.55 8.21
CA GLY A 170 21.99 -14.03 8.19
C GLY A 170 20.73 -14.69 8.78
N GLU A 171 19.80 -13.92 9.37
CA GLU A 171 18.60 -14.39 10.04
C GLU A 171 17.37 -14.28 9.13
N LEU A 172 16.82 -15.41 8.68
CA LEU A 172 15.57 -15.43 7.90
C LEU A 172 14.37 -15.25 8.83
N LYS A 173 14.15 -14.03 9.28
CA LYS A 173 13.09 -13.64 10.20
C LYS A 173 12.35 -12.40 9.70
N VAL A 174 11.12 -12.19 10.17
CA VAL A 174 10.29 -11.05 9.77
C VAL A 174 9.49 -10.51 10.95
N SER A 175 9.22 -9.21 10.96
CA SER A 175 8.31 -8.58 11.92
C SER A 175 6.89 -9.15 11.81
N ASP A 176 6.21 -9.33 12.94
CA ASP A 176 4.80 -9.72 12.97
C ASP A 176 3.86 -8.64 12.42
N SER A 177 4.34 -7.41 12.24
CA SER A 177 3.62 -6.31 11.59
C SER A 177 3.95 -6.13 10.10
N ASP A 178 4.91 -6.89 9.57
CA ASP A 178 5.28 -6.86 8.14
C ASP A 178 4.64 -8.01 7.34
N ILE A 179 3.82 -8.85 7.98
CA ILE A 179 3.02 -9.87 7.29
C ILE A 179 1.72 -9.23 6.81
N VAL A 180 1.67 -8.88 5.52
CA VAL A 180 0.50 -8.26 4.88
C VAL A 180 0.24 -8.95 3.55
N GLY A 181 -1.03 -9.21 3.23
CA GLY A 181 -1.47 -9.79 1.97
C GLY A 181 -1.81 -11.28 2.07
N HIS A 182 -1.41 -12.08 1.06
CA HIS A 182 -1.88 -13.44 0.86
C HIS A 182 -1.14 -14.49 1.70
N TYR A 183 -1.11 -14.31 3.02
CA TYR A 183 -0.54 -15.24 4.00
C TYR A 183 -1.60 -15.83 4.92
N ALA A 184 -1.41 -17.10 5.34
CA ALA A 184 -2.26 -17.75 6.34
C ALA A 184 -1.93 -17.22 7.74
N PHE A 185 -2.23 -15.95 8.01
CA PHE A 185 -1.86 -15.22 9.20
C PHE A 185 -3.06 -14.78 10.04
N ASP A 186 -3.00 -15.06 11.33
CA ASP A 186 -3.96 -14.63 12.35
C ASP A 186 -3.54 -13.24 12.86
N TYR A 187 -4.01 -12.21 12.17
CA TYR A 187 -3.66 -10.82 12.47
C TYR A 187 -4.03 -10.40 13.90
N LYS A 188 -5.14 -10.93 14.43
CA LYS A 188 -5.58 -10.65 15.80
C LYS A 188 -4.58 -11.13 16.84
N ASN A 189 -4.00 -12.31 16.64
CA ASN A 189 -3.04 -12.91 17.56
C ASN A 189 -1.60 -12.79 17.10
N ARG A 190 -1.36 -12.12 15.95
CA ARG A 190 -0.04 -11.89 15.34
C ARG A 190 0.79 -13.17 15.22
N ARG A 191 0.21 -14.20 14.60
CA ARG A 191 0.84 -15.51 14.39
C ARG A 191 0.30 -16.18 13.14
N TYR A 192 1.05 -17.10 12.57
CA TYR A 192 0.54 -17.93 11.49
C TYR A 192 -0.58 -18.86 11.99
N TYR A 193 -1.57 -19.10 11.13
CA TYR A 193 -2.61 -20.10 11.42
C TYR A 193 -2.00 -21.49 11.53
N GLY A 194 -2.41 -22.24 12.54
CA GLY A 194 -2.10 -23.67 12.63
C GLY A 194 -2.91 -24.47 11.61
N LYS A 195 -2.42 -25.66 11.25
CA LYS A 195 -3.02 -26.58 10.23
C LYS A 195 -4.51 -26.90 10.42
N LYS A 196 -5.04 -26.75 11.64
CA LYS A 196 -6.46 -26.99 11.97
C LYS A 196 -7.35 -25.76 11.77
N ALA A 197 -6.79 -24.59 11.52
CA ALA A 197 -7.58 -23.37 11.35
C ALA A 197 -8.33 -23.36 10.02
N LEU A 198 -9.56 -22.88 10.02
CA LEU A 198 -10.42 -22.84 8.82
C LEU A 198 -9.77 -22.05 7.66
N LYS A 199 -9.09 -20.95 7.95
CA LYS A 199 -8.42 -20.08 6.96
C LYS A 199 -7.06 -20.62 6.50
N TYR A 200 -6.46 -21.60 7.19
CA TYR A 200 -5.12 -22.12 6.87
C TYR A 200 -4.94 -22.57 5.41
N PRO A 201 -5.84 -23.41 4.83
CA PRO A 201 -5.63 -23.94 3.49
C PRO A 201 -5.91 -22.92 2.36
N VAL A 202 -6.47 -21.75 2.66
CA VAL A 202 -6.94 -20.79 1.64
C VAL A 202 -5.80 -20.31 0.74
N PHE A 203 -4.63 -20.05 1.31
CA PHE A 203 -3.51 -19.46 0.58
C PHE A 203 -2.53 -20.50 0.02
N GLY A 204 -2.68 -21.77 0.38
CA GLY A 204 -1.86 -22.83 -0.14
C GLY A 204 -0.38 -22.79 0.26
N ILE A 205 -0.04 -22.16 1.37
CA ILE A 205 1.32 -22.04 1.91
C ILE A 205 1.39 -22.89 3.17
N ASP A 206 2.32 -23.85 3.20
CA ASP A 206 2.52 -24.69 4.37
C ASP A 206 3.20 -23.90 5.50
N LEU A 207 2.84 -24.20 6.75
CA LEU A 207 3.31 -23.46 7.93
C LEU A 207 4.84 -23.40 7.97
N GLU A 208 5.49 -24.48 7.59
CA GLU A 208 6.94 -24.64 7.60
C GLU A 208 7.68 -23.84 6.51
N MET A 209 6.94 -23.28 5.54
CA MET A 209 7.48 -22.42 4.48
C MET A 209 7.64 -20.98 4.92
N ASN A 210 6.99 -20.58 6.01
CA ASN A 210 7.02 -19.20 6.48
C ASN A 210 8.29 -18.88 7.26
N ALA A 211 8.72 -17.61 7.21
CA ALA A 211 9.79 -17.10 8.07
C ALA A 211 9.34 -17.05 9.54
N PRO A 212 10.21 -17.39 10.51
CA PRO A 212 9.95 -17.16 11.92
C PRO A 212 9.63 -15.68 12.19
N LEU A 213 8.68 -15.44 13.10
CA LEU A 213 8.24 -14.11 13.47
C LEU A 213 9.12 -13.51 14.56
N VAL A 214 9.34 -12.20 14.46
CA VAL A 214 9.89 -11.34 15.51
C VAL A 214 8.82 -10.34 15.89
N LYS A 215 8.68 -10.02 17.16
CA LYS A 215 7.73 -8.99 17.59
C LYS A 215 8.21 -7.62 17.11
N THR A 216 7.26 -6.82 16.67
CA THR A 216 7.54 -5.42 16.33
C THR A 216 8.22 -4.70 17.50
N GLY A 217 9.32 -4.00 17.24
CA GLY A 217 10.17 -3.34 18.23
C GLY A 217 11.35 -4.20 18.73
N ASP A 218 11.37 -5.52 18.48
CA ASP A 218 12.49 -6.38 18.87
C ASP A 218 13.59 -6.37 17.80
N VAL A 219 14.78 -6.85 18.17
CA VAL A 219 15.91 -7.00 17.26
C VAL A 219 15.73 -8.24 16.39
N ILE A 220 15.80 -8.10 15.07
CA ILE A 220 15.80 -9.21 14.10
C ILE A 220 17.13 -9.94 14.12
N GLY A 221 18.22 -9.18 14.10
CA GLY A 221 19.60 -9.65 14.09
C GLY A 221 20.58 -8.49 13.98
N GLN A 222 21.86 -8.79 13.86
CA GLN A 222 22.91 -7.79 13.69
C GLN A 222 23.54 -7.86 12.30
N ILE A 223 23.97 -6.72 11.77
CA ILE A 223 24.63 -6.64 10.47
C ILE A 223 25.91 -7.50 10.50
N THR A 224 25.98 -8.45 9.57
CA THR A 224 27.12 -9.36 9.44
C THR A 224 28.34 -8.66 8.80
N GLU A 225 29.53 -9.22 8.98
CA GLU A 225 30.74 -8.72 8.30
C GLU A 225 30.61 -8.73 6.77
N LYS A 226 29.97 -9.77 6.24
CA LYS A 226 29.71 -9.87 4.79
C LYS A 226 28.82 -8.73 4.32
N ALA A 227 27.66 -8.56 4.95
CA ALA A 227 26.73 -7.48 4.59
C ALA A 227 27.35 -6.10 4.78
N SER A 228 28.16 -5.90 5.82
CA SER A 228 28.90 -4.66 6.06
C SER A 228 29.86 -4.33 4.92
N LYS A 229 30.61 -5.32 4.41
CA LYS A 229 31.52 -5.13 3.27
C LYS A 229 30.76 -4.77 1.98
N GLU A 230 29.59 -5.35 1.77
CA GLU A 230 28.77 -5.14 0.57
C GLU A 230 28.00 -3.81 0.63
N SER A 231 27.37 -3.51 1.75
CA SER A 231 26.45 -2.37 1.92
C SER A 231 27.07 -1.12 2.54
N GLY A 232 28.25 -1.25 3.15
CA GLY A 232 28.89 -0.18 3.90
C GLY A 232 28.32 0.07 5.29
N ILE A 233 27.21 -0.58 5.68
CA ILE A 233 26.61 -0.43 7.01
C ILE A 233 27.56 -1.03 8.06
N PRO A 234 27.84 -0.36 9.21
CA PRO A 234 28.77 -0.89 10.20
C PRO A 234 28.35 -2.26 10.73
N THR A 235 29.31 -3.16 10.91
CA THR A 235 29.09 -4.49 11.49
C THR A 235 28.55 -4.37 12.92
N GLY A 236 27.63 -5.26 13.29
CA GLY A 236 27.08 -5.33 14.64
C GLY A 236 25.93 -4.34 14.92
N ILE A 237 25.59 -3.48 13.96
CA ILE A 237 24.38 -2.63 14.06
C ILE A 237 23.15 -3.52 14.15
N ASN A 238 22.26 -3.21 15.07
CA ASN A 238 20.98 -3.92 15.21
C ASN A 238 20.02 -3.55 14.08
N LEU A 239 19.43 -4.58 13.45
CA LEU A 239 18.27 -4.43 12.58
C LEU A 239 17.01 -4.61 13.42
N ILE A 240 16.18 -3.57 13.49
CA ILE A 240 14.96 -3.53 14.30
C ILE A 240 13.76 -3.98 13.47
N ALA A 241 12.90 -4.82 14.05
CA ALA A 241 11.63 -5.21 13.49
C ALA A 241 10.64 -4.04 13.53
N SER A 242 10.19 -3.58 12.36
CA SER A 242 9.17 -2.55 12.19
C SER A 242 7.95 -3.12 11.46
N GLY A 243 7.05 -2.28 11.02
CA GLY A 243 5.93 -2.65 10.17
C GLY A 243 6.25 -2.49 8.68
N SER A 244 5.25 -2.76 7.84
CA SER A 244 5.32 -2.48 6.40
C SER A 244 5.47 -0.98 6.12
N ASP A 245 5.72 -0.62 4.85
CA ASP A 245 5.76 0.77 4.38
C ASP A 245 4.54 1.58 4.85
N LYS A 246 3.32 1.04 4.71
CA LYS A 246 2.09 1.71 5.16
C LYS A 246 1.99 1.84 6.68
N ALA A 247 2.41 0.82 7.43
CA ALA A 247 2.41 0.93 8.89
C ALA A 247 3.37 2.02 9.37
N CYS A 248 4.56 2.11 8.74
CA CYS A 248 5.51 3.20 9.01
C CYS A 248 4.96 4.56 8.56
N GLU A 249 4.27 4.65 7.40
CA GLU A 249 3.66 5.90 6.93
C GLU A 249 2.64 6.46 7.93
N VAL A 250 1.75 5.60 8.46
CA VAL A 250 0.75 5.98 9.47
C VAL A 250 1.41 6.55 10.73
N LEU A 251 2.47 5.91 11.21
CA LEU A 251 3.24 6.40 12.37
C LEU A 251 3.94 7.72 12.06
N GLY A 252 4.58 7.84 10.89
CA GLY A 252 5.27 9.06 10.45
C GLY A 252 4.35 10.24 10.14
N ASP A 253 3.07 9.99 9.89
CA ASP A 253 2.02 11.00 9.84
C ASP A 253 1.55 11.45 11.24
N GLY A 254 2.07 10.83 12.31
CA GLY A 254 1.68 11.09 13.68
C GLY A 254 0.29 10.58 14.02
N CYS A 255 -0.18 9.54 13.32
CA CYS A 255 -1.44 8.88 13.58
C CYS A 255 -1.20 7.69 14.51
N ILE A 256 -1.44 7.86 15.79
CA ILE A 256 -1.29 6.83 16.83
C ILE A 256 -2.61 6.58 17.59
N GLU A 257 -3.60 7.44 17.38
CA GLU A 257 -4.92 7.38 18.00
C GLU A 257 -6.02 7.41 16.96
N GLY A 258 -7.09 6.66 17.15
CA GLY A 258 -8.23 6.58 16.22
C GLY A 258 -8.94 7.90 15.91
N SER A 259 -8.63 8.95 16.65
CA SER A 259 -9.16 10.30 16.39
C SER A 259 -8.47 11.02 15.21
N LYS A 260 -7.35 10.48 14.70
CA LYS A 260 -6.57 11.03 13.59
C LYS A 260 -6.32 9.93 12.55
N ALA A 261 -6.68 10.16 11.30
CA ALA A 261 -6.47 9.21 10.21
C ALA A 261 -5.39 9.69 9.24
N SER A 262 -4.59 8.77 8.74
CA SER A 262 -3.62 8.98 7.67
C SER A 262 -4.28 8.74 6.31
N ILE A 263 -4.09 9.65 5.36
CA ILE A 263 -4.47 9.48 3.95
C ILE A 263 -3.22 9.50 3.09
N SER A 264 -2.91 8.36 2.49
CA SER A 264 -1.82 8.24 1.52
C SER A 264 -2.34 8.48 0.10
N LEU A 265 -1.77 9.49 -0.57
CA LEU A 265 -2.13 9.89 -1.93
C LEU A 265 -1.05 9.43 -2.92
N GLY A 266 -0.98 8.11 -3.12
CA GLY A 266 -0.05 7.46 -4.03
C GLY A 266 -0.72 6.86 -5.27
N THR A 267 -0.03 5.96 -5.98
CA THR A 267 -0.58 5.17 -7.10
C THR A 267 -1.88 4.48 -6.70
N ALA A 268 -1.91 3.82 -5.54
CA ALA A 268 -3.11 3.52 -4.79
C ALA A 268 -3.33 4.61 -3.74
N CYS A 269 -4.57 4.87 -3.35
CA CYS A 269 -4.86 5.75 -2.22
C CYS A 269 -5.42 4.92 -1.07
N THR A 270 -4.94 5.20 0.14
CA THR A 270 -5.44 4.53 1.36
C THR A 270 -5.90 5.56 2.37
N ILE A 271 -6.82 5.16 3.22
CA ILE A 271 -7.10 5.81 4.49
C ILE A 271 -6.92 4.80 5.60
N ASP A 272 -6.11 5.15 6.58
CA ASP A 272 -5.69 4.31 7.68
C ASP A 272 -6.08 4.94 9.01
N ILE A 273 -6.74 4.17 9.89
CA ILE A 273 -7.13 4.59 11.23
C ILE A 273 -6.44 3.68 12.25
N PRO A 274 -5.59 4.23 13.14
CA PRO A 274 -4.97 3.45 14.22
C PRO A 274 -6.00 2.93 15.22
N SER A 275 -5.77 1.73 15.74
CA SER A 275 -6.64 1.10 16.73
C SER A 275 -5.83 0.28 17.74
N HIS A 276 -6.21 0.39 19.03
CA HIS A 276 -5.67 -0.47 20.10
C HIS A 276 -6.34 -1.85 20.14
N LYS A 277 -7.36 -2.10 19.31
CA LYS A 277 -8.10 -3.35 19.27
C LYS A 277 -8.16 -3.85 17.84
N TYR A 278 -8.02 -5.16 17.67
CA TYR A 278 -8.25 -5.80 16.39
C TYR A 278 -9.72 -5.68 15.98
N ILE A 279 -9.96 -5.12 14.82
CA ILE A 279 -11.29 -4.96 14.22
C ILE A 279 -11.16 -5.32 12.73
N GLU A 280 -12.10 -6.08 12.17
CA GLU A 280 -12.14 -6.28 10.72
C GLU A 280 -13.00 -5.17 10.10
N PRO A 281 -12.40 -4.17 9.40
CA PRO A 281 -13.16 -3.08 8.77
C PRO A 281 -14.14 -3.60 7.71
N GLU A 282 -13.77 -4.67 7.02
CA GLU A 282 -14.63 -5.45 6.13
C GLU A 282 -14.40 -6.94 6.38
N ALA A 283 -15.37 -7.78 6.01
CA ALA A 283 -15.18 -9.22 6.09
C ALA A 283 -13.98 -9.66 5.22
N PHE A 284 -13.03 -10.37 5.81
CA PHE A 284 -11.75 -10.78 5.23
C PHE A 284 -10.72 -9.67 4.94
N LEU A 285 -10.99 -8.42 5.32
CA LEU A 285 -9.97 -7.40 5.42
C LEU A 285 -9.57 -7.26 6.89
N PRO A 286 -8.39 -7.73 7.28
CA PRO A 286 -7.94 -7.63 8.66
C PRO A 286 -7.46 -6.21 8.97
N SER A 287 -7.45 -5.85 10.25
CA SER A 287 -6.55 -4.80 10.72
C SER A 287 -5.12 -5.32 10.63
N TYR A 288 -4.24 -4.53 10.06
CA TYR A 288 -2.82 -4.86 9.97
C TYR A 288 -2.05 -4.39 11.21
N GLY A 289 -0.87 -4.98 11.48
CA GLY A 289 -0.03 -4.54 12.59
C GLY A 289 0.50 -3.13 12.38
N ALA A 290 0.46 -2.30 13.42
CA ALA A 290 1.11 -0.99 13.42
C ALA A 290 2.64 -1.14 13.42
N ALA A 291 3.39 -0.08 13.08
CA ALA A 291 4.86 -0.06 13.11
C ALA A 291 5.46 -0.07 14.53
N TYR A 292 4.61 -0.16 15.54
CA TYR A 292 4.97 -0.25 16.96
C TYR A 292 4.16 -1.37 17.65
N PRO A 293 4.59 -1.85 18.83
CA PRO A 293 4.03 -3.04 19.46
C PRO A 293 2.54 -2.92 19.79
N LYS A 294 1.79 -4.02 19.63
CA LYS A 294 0.43 -4.29 20.13
C LYS A 294 -0.73 -3.63 19.38
N ASP A 295 -0.52 -2.55 18.64
CA ASP A 295 -1.57 -1.80 17.97
C ASP A 295 -1.76 -2.20 16.51
N TYR A 296 -2.84 -1.74 15.90
CA TYR A 296 -3.28 -2.08 14.57
C TYR A 296 -3.57 -0.82 13.75
N ASN A 297 -3.57 -0.96 12.44
CA ASN A 297 -4.10 0.01 11.49
C ASN A 297 -5.24 -0.64 10.71
N ASP A 298 -6.40 0.00 10.74
CA ASP A 298 -7.56 -0.35 9.93
C ASP A 298 -7.46 0.42 8.61
N GLU A 299 -7.46 -0.28 7.48
CA GLU A 299 -7.19 0.30 6.17
C GLU A 299 -8.37 0.12 5.21
N VAL A 300 -8.68 1.18 4.45
CA VAL A 300 -9.46 1.10 3.22
C VAL A 300 -8.63 1.61 2.06
N GLN A 301 -8.59 0.85 0.96
CA GLN A 301 -7.74 1.12 -0.19
C GLN A 301 -8.55 1.32 -1.48
N ILE A 302 -8.17 2.35 -2.24
CA ILE A 302 -8.57 2.56 -3.63
C ILE A 302 -7.38 2.16 -4.52
N TYR A 303 -7.45 1.00 -5.16
CA TYR A 303 -6.34 0.38 -5.90
C TYR A 303 -5.77 1.23 -7.03
N ARG A 304 -6.60 2.04 -7.68
CA ARG A 304 -6.22 2.96 -8.76
C ARG A 304 -6.49 4.40 -8.31
N GLY A 305 -5.84 4.81 -7.21
CA GLY A 305 -5.95 6.13 -6.63
C GLY A 305 -5.42 7.22 -7.57
N PHE A 306 -4.31 7.85 -7.26
CA PHE A 306 -3.70 8.89 -8.12
C PHE A 306 -3.09 8.34 -9.41
N TRP A 307 -2.98 7.02 -9.57
CA TRP A 307 -2.80 6.41 -10.87
C TRP A 307 -3.87 6.88 -11.88
N LEU A 308 -5.11 7.12 -11.43
CA LEU A 308 -6.20 7.63 -12.25
C LEU A 308 -5.87 9.02 -12.83
N LEU A 309 -5.20 9.88 -12.06
CA LEU A 309 -4.79 11.21 -12.53
C LEU A 309 -3.68 11.10 -13.57
N LYS A 310 -2.71 10.21 -13.39
CA LYS A 310 -1.68 9.92 -14.39
C LYS A 310 -2.30 9.35 -15.66
N TRP A 311 -3.17 8.35 -15.54
CA TRP A 311 -3.94 7.82 -16.67
C TRP A 311 -4.72 8.92 -17.40
N PHE A 312 -5.31 9.83 -16.63
CA PHE A 312 -6.03 10.98 -17.21
C PHE A 312 -5.07 11.87 -18.02
N THR A 313 -3.94 12.27 -17.47
CA THR A 313 -2.99 13.14 -18.18
C THR A 313 -2.43 12.48 -19.43
N GLU A 314 -2.15 11.19 -19.40
CA GLU A 314 -1.69 10.41 -20.57
C GLU A 314 -2.72 10.33 -21.71
N ASN A 315 -4.01 10.35 -21.40
CA ASN A 315 -5.08 10.14 -22.38
C ASN A 315 -5.79 11.44 -22.82
N PHE A 316 -5.80 12.49 -22.00
CA PHE A 316 -6.59 13.70 -22.23
C PHE A 316 -5.78 15.00 -22.34
N ALA A 317 -4.50 15.00 -21.99
CA ALA A 317 -3.67 16.18 -22.15
C ALA A 317 -3.44 16.48 -23.65
N SER A 318 -3.61 17.75 -24.00
CA SER A 318 -3.33 18.23 -25.37
C SER A 318 -1.84 18.52 -25.55
N VAL A 319 -1.41 18.71 -26.79
CA VAL A 319 -0.05 19.15 -27.12
C VAL A 319 0.27 20.48 -26.44
N ASP A 320 -0.72 21.39 -26.36
CA ASP A 320 -0.56 22.69 -25.69
C ASP A 320 -0.34 22.53 -24.18
N ASP A 321 -1.07 21.61 -23.51
CA ASP A 321 -0.82 21.32 -22.07
C ASP A 321 0.59 20.80 -21.83
N ILE A 322 1.02 19.87 -22.68
CA ILE A 322 2.38 19.30 -22.59
C ILE A 322 3.43 20.38 -22.80
N SER A 323 3.22 21.27 -23.76
CA SER A 323 4.12 22.38 -24.08
C SER A 323 4.15 23.40 -22.94
N GLU A 324 3.00 23.71 -22.35
CA GLU A 324 2.85 24.62 -21.22
C GLU A 324 3.57 24.06 -19.97
N ALA A 325 3.36 22.79 -19.63
CA ALA A 325 4.01 22.13 -18.50
C ALA A 325 5.54 22.14 -18.66
N LYS A 326 6.04 21.80 -19.86
CA LYS A 326 7.47 21.87 -20.19
C LYS A 326 8.02 23.31 -20.10
N GLY A 327 7.28 24.30 -20.58
CA GLY A 327 7.69 25.70 -20.52
C GLY A 327 7.78 26.25 -19.09
N LYS A 328 6.98 25.68 -18.17
CA LYS A 328 6.98 26.01 -16.74
C LYS A 328 7.91 25.12 -15.90
N ASP A 329 8.53 24.12 -16.50
CA ASP A 329 9.34 23.09 -15.81
C ASP A 329 8.61 22.42 -14.63
N ILE A 330 7.34 22.04 -14.86
CA ILE A 330 6.50 21.37 -13.87
C ILE A 330 5.91 20.06 -14.43
N PRO A 331 5.60 19.08 -13.56
CA PRO A 331 4.84 17.90 -13.95
C PRO A 331 3.48 18.27 -14.55
N LEU A 332 3.00 17.44 -15.47
CA LEU A 332 1.73 17.67 -16.16
C LEU A 332 0.54 17.67 -15.20
N GLU A 333 0.58 16.81 -14.18
CA GLU A 333 -0.40 16.77 -13.09
C GLU A 333 -0.44 18.11 -12.34
N SER A 334 0.72 18.69 -12.05
CA SER A 334 0.80 20.01 -11.37
C SER A 334 0.22 21.14 -12.21
N LEU A 335 0.29 21.05 -13.55
CA LEU A 335 -0.38 21.99 -14.43
C LEU A 335 -1.91 21.87 -14.34
N PHE A 336 -2.45 20.64 -14.36
CA PHE A 336 -3.87 20.41 -14.19
C PHE A 336 -4.37 20.82 -12.81
N ASP A 337 -3.57 20.59 -11.76
CA ASP A 337 -3.87 21.06 -10.41
C ASP A 337 -4.08 22.59 -10.37
N GLN A 338 -3.26 23.36 -11.10
CA GLN A 338 -3.47 24.82 -11.22
C GLN A 338 -4.74 25.15 -12.01
N LYS A 339 -5.02 24.43 -13.10
CA LYS A 339 -6.19 24.69 -13.97
C LYS A 339 -7.53 24.40 -13.32
N ILE A 340 -7.57 23.60 -12.26
CA ILE A 340 -8.82 23.27 -11.55
C ILE A 340 -9.17 24.23 -10.41
N GLU A 341 -8.33 25.22 -10.10
CA GLU A 341 -8.58 26.15 -9.00
C GLU A 341 -9.90 26.92 -9.17
N ASP A 342 -10.20 27.33 -10.40
CA ASP A 342 -11.39 28.11 -10.73
C ASP A 342 -12.65 27.26 -10.93
N ILE A 343 -12.55 25.93 -10.96
CA ILE A 343 -13.70 25.04 -11.10
C ILE A 343 -14.41 24.94 -9.75
N VAL A 344 -15.71 25.15 -9.74
CA VAL A 344 -16.50 25.09 -8.50
C VAL A 344 -16.53 23.69 -7.87
N PRO A 345 -16.65 23.61 -6.53
CA PRO A 345 -16.83 22.33 -5.83
C PRO A 345 -17.98 21.51 -6.39
N GLY A 346 -17.73 20.21 -6.61
CA GLY A 346 -18.66 19.29 -7.25
C GLY A 346 -18.59 19.30 -8.77
N SER A 347 -17.53 19.93 -9.34
CA SER A 347 -17.19 19.90 -10.78
C SER A 347 -18.38 20.20 -11.70
N ASP A 348 -19.22 21.19 -11.32
CA ASP A 348 -20.47 21.56 -12.02
C ASP A 348 -21.45 20.39 -12.24
N GLY A 349 -21.43 19.41 -11.33
CA GLY A 349 -22.29 18.23 -11.39
C GLY A 349 -21.67 17.04 -12.13
N LEU A 350 -20.45 17.15 -12.63
CA LEU A 350 -19.71 16.02 -13.16
C LEU A 350 -19.19 15.16 -12.01
N MET A 351 -19.36 13.85 -12.10
CA MET A 351 -18.96 12.91 -11.06
C MET A 351 -18.16 11.74 -11.64
N VAL A 352 -17.08 11.38 -10.95
CA VAL A 352 -16.27 10.22 -11.27
C VAL A 352 -16.42 9.14 -10.18
N GLN A 353 -16.74 7.92 -10.59
CA GLN A 353 -16.66 6.72 -9.76
C GLN A 353 -15.27 6.10 -9.95
N PRO A 354 -14.37 6.09 -8.95
CA PRO A 354 -12.93 5.87 -9.18
C PRO A 354 -12.52 4.38 -9.16
N TYR A 355 -13.36 3.47 -9.67
CA TYR A 355 -13.12 2.02 -9.60
C TYR A 355 -12.53 1.46 -10.90
N TRP A 356 -11.39 2.02 -11.38
CA TRP A 356 -10.60 1.45 -12.49
C TRP A 356 -9.93 0.12 -12.12
N GLY A 357 -9.77 -0.15 -10.82
CA GLY A 357 -9.41 -1.45 -10.26
C GLY A 357 -10.42 -1.85 -9.20
N PRO A 358 -11.19 -2.93 -9.40
CA PRO A 358 -12.22 -3.34 -8.46
C PRO A 358 -11.60 -3.88 -7.16
N GLY A 359 -12.20 -3.50 -6.03
CA GLY A 359 -11.88 -4.03 -4.72
C GLY A 359 -12.64 -5.32 -4.39
N LEU A 360 -12.33 -5.93 -3.23
CA LEU A 360 -13.01 -7.16 -2.78
C LEU A 360 -14.51 -6.94 -2.54
N LYS A 361 -14.89 -5.80 -1.98
CA LYS A 361 -16.28 -5.44 -1.70
C LYS A 361 -17.12 -5.24 -2.97
N ARG A 362 -16.47 -4.81 -4.07
CA ARG A 362 -17.12 -4.46 -5.34
C ARG A 362 -16.37 -5.09 -6.51
N PRO A 363 -16.36 -6.43 -6.62
CA PRO A 363 -15.50 -7.16 -7.55
C PRO A 363 -15.82 -6.92 -9.03
N LEU A 364 -17.03 -6.43 -9.34
CA LEU A 364 -17.46 -6.09 -10.70
C LEU A 364 -17.50 -4.57 -10.97
N ALA A 365 -17.11 -3.75 -9.98
CA ALA A 365 -17.11 -2.31 -10.15
C ALA A 365 -16.16 -1.87 -11.28
N ARG A 366 -16.58 -0.85 -12.02
CA ARG A 366 -15.82 -0.23 -13.10
C ARG A 366 -15.75 1.27 -12.89
N GLY A 367 -14.76 1.92 -13.50
CA GLY A 367 -14.74 3.37 -13.57
C GLY A 367 -15.94 3.90 -14.36
N ALA A 368 -16.51 5.00 -13.89
CA ALA A 368 -17.60 5.67 -14.59
C ALA A 368 -17.50 7.18 -14.44
N ILE A 369 -17.85 7.91 -15.50
CA ILE A 369 -17.96 9.37 -15.52
C ILE A 369 -19.40 9.71 -15.86
N VAL A 370 -20.07 10.49 -15.00
CA VAL A 370 -21.51 10.78 -15.13
C VAL A 370 -21.77 12.27 -14.95
N GLY A 371 -22.67 12.82 -15.75
CA GLY A 371 -23.18 14.18 -15.55
C GLY A 371 -22.66 15.23 -16.52
N PHE A 372 -22.07 14.85 -17.65
CA PHE A 372 -21.59 15.80 -18.68
C PHE A 372 -22.69 16.75 -19.19
N ARG A 373 -22.25 17.98 -19.36
CA ARG A 373 -22.93 19.02 -20.10
C ARG A 373 -21.98 19.60 -21.14
N ASP A 374 -22.50 20.41 -22.05
CA ASP A 374 -21.79 20.95 -23.22
C ASP A 374 -20.59 21.88 -22.90
N PHE A 375 -20.61 22.52 -21.74
CA PHE A 375 -19.55 23.44 -21.34
C PHE A 375 -18.39 22.78 -20.52
N GLN A 376 -18.58 21.55 -20.10
CA GLN A 376 -17.58 20.86 -19.27
C GLN A 376 -16.43 20.33 -20.14
N ASP A 377 -15.24 20.51 -19.65
CA ASP A 377 -14.00 20.13 -20.33
C ASP A 377 -13.17 19.10 -19.54
N LYS A 378 -11.97 18.83 -20.02
CA LYS A 378 -11.02 17.92 -19.39
C LYS A 378 -10.64 18.31 -17.95
N CYS A 379 -10.61 19.61 -17.63
CA CYS A 379 -10.28 20.07 -16.28
C CYS A 379 -11.38 19.70 -15.28
N HIS A 380 -12.65 19.69 -15.71
CA HIS A 380 -13.77 19.19 -14.90
C HIS A 380 -13.63 17.70 -14.60
N ILE A 381 -13.19 16.89 -15.59
CA ILE A 381 -12.93 15.45 -15.37
C ILE A 381 -11.80 15.27 -14.36
N TYR A 382 -10.71 16.05 -14.47
CA TYR A 382 -9.57 15.96 -13.58
C TYR A 382 -9.98 16.27 -12.12
N ARG A 383 -10.69 17.38 -11.90
CA ARG A 383 -11.23 17.72 -10.57
C ARG A 383 -12.20 16.68 -10.05
N ALA A 384 -13.16 16.25 -10.88
CA ALA A 384 -14.12 15.21 -10.50
C ALA A 384 -13.44 13.87 -10.16
N SER A 385 -12.28 13.58 -10.74
CA SER A 385 -11.49 12.39 -10.39
C SER A 385 -10.91 12.51 -8.97
N ILE A 386 -10.36 13.66 -8.60
CA ILE A 386 -9.88 13.93 -7.23
C ILE A 386 -11.05 13.85 -6.24
N GLU A 387 -12.17 14.50 -6.55
CA GLU A 387 -13.39 14.49 -5.71
C GLU A 387 -13.93 13.06 -5.55
N GLY A 388 -13.96 12.28 -6.63
CA GLY A 388 -14.40 10.88 -6.62
C GLY A 388 -13.53 9.98 -5.73
N ILE A 389 -12.21 10.14 -5.80
CA ILE A 389 -11.27 9.43 -4.90
C ILE A 389 -11.52 9.83 -3.46
N ALA A 390 -11.66 11.13 -3.17
CA ALA A 390 -11.93 11.63 -1.83
C ALA A 390 -13.28 11.13 -1.27
N PHE A 391 -14.34 11.05 -2.09
CA PHE A 391 -15.62 10.46 -1.68
C PHE A 391 -15.48 8.97 -1.36
N ALA A 392 -14.72 8.22 -2.14
CA ALA A 392 -14.50 6.79 -1.89
C ALA A 392 -13.72 6.56 -0.58
N LEU A 393 -12.71 7.37 -0.30
CA LEU A 393 -11.98 7.33 0.97
C LEU A 393 -12.87 7.75 2.15
N ARG A 394 -13.73 8.78 1.98
CA ARG A 394 -14.71 9.19 3.00
C ARG A 394 -15.68 8.06 3.31
N GLU A 395 -16.21 7.36 2.30
CA GLU A 395 -17.09 6.20 2.49
C GLU A 395 -16.41 5.12 3.33
N GLY A 396 -15.14 4.82 3.01
CA GLY A 396 -14.34 3.86 3.78
C GLY A 396 -14.12 4.29 5.23
N MET A 397 -13.78 5.57 5.46
CA MET A 397 -13.60 6.11 6.81
C MET A 397 -14.88 6.02 7.64
N GLU A 398 -16.01 6.45 7.08
CA GLU A 398 -17.29 6.42 7.81
C GLU A 398 -17.72 4.99 8.18
N GLU A 399 -17.38 4.00 7.34
CA GLU A 399 -17.63 2.59 7.61
C GLU A 399 -16.72 2.06 8.73
N MET A 400 -15.42 2.39 8.69
CA MET A 400 -14.49 2.06 9.77
C MET A 400 -14.90 2.71 11.09
N ASP A 401 -15.20 4.02 11.11
CA ASP A 401 -15.66 4.74 12.31
C ASP A 401 -16.89 4.09 12.94
N HIS A 402 -17.85 3.66 12.09
CA HIS A 402 -19.06 2.98 12.58
C HIS A 402 -18.72 1.64 13.26
N ARG A 403 -17.84 0.83 12.67
CA ARG A 403 -17.45 -0.49 13.21
C ARG A 403 -16.56 -0.37 14.44
N MET A 404 -15.68 0.60 14.46
CA MET A 404 -14.77 0.87 15.57
C MET A 404 -15.46 1.56 16.75
N HIS A 405 -16.70 2.04 16.59
CA HIS A 405 -17.36 2.96 17.52
C HIS A 405 -16.46 4.16 17.85
N ASN A 406 -15.77 4.66 16.83
CA ASN A 406 -14.82 5.74 16.89
C ASN A 406 -15.35 6.97 16.15
N LYS A 407 -14.62 8.05 16.22
CA LYS A 407 -14.87 9.23 15.39
C LYS A 407 -13.55 9.92 15.06
N VAL A 408 -13.15 9.84 13.79
CA VAL A 408 -12.04 10.63 13.27
C VAL A 408 -12.39 12.12 13.39
N LYS A 409 -11.44 12.92 13.88
CA LYS A 409 -11.57 14.37 14.09
C LYS A 409 -10.64 15.18 13.21
N SER A 410 -9.60 14.55 12.67
CA SER A 410 -8.63 15.20 11.79
C SER A 410 -7.95 14.18 10.89
N LEU A 411 -7.40 14.67 9.78
CA LEU A 411 -6.73 13.89 8.76
C LEU A 411 -5.30 14.40 8.58
N VAL A 412 -4.40 13.51 8.21
CA VAL A 412 -3.06 13.85 7.73
C VAL A 412 -2.93 13.33 6.32
N VAL A 413 -2.41 14.13 5.40
CA VAL A 413 -2.18 13.72 4.00
C VAL A 413 -0.69 13.58 3.73
N SER A 414 -0.31 12.45 3.12
CA SER A 414 1.04 12.09 2.73
C SER A 414 1.08 11.57 1.28
N GLY A 415 2.27 11.19 0.83
CA GLY A 415 2.51 10.71 -0.52
C GLY A 415 2.57 11.79 -1.59
N GLY A 416 2.85 11.38 -2.83
CA GLY A 416 3.13 12.29 -3.95
C GLY A 416 1.99 13.26 -4.28
N GLY A 417 0.74 12.81 -4.17
CA GLY A 417 -0.45 13.63 -4.43
C GLY A 417 -0.71 14.72 -3.39
N SER A 418 -0.13 14.61 -2.19
CA SER A 418 -0.24 15.63 -1.15
C SER A 418 0.60 16.88 -1.44
N ARG A 419 1.47 16.86 -2.45
CA ARG A 419 2.31 18.03 -2.78
C ARG A 419 1.48 19.26 -3.11
N ASN A 420 0.32 19.09 -3.72
CA ASN A 420 -0.56 20.19 -4.08
C ASN A 420 -1.54 20.54 -2.95
N ASP A 421 -1.63 21.82 -2.64
CA ASP A 421 -2.48 22.36 -1.58
C ASP A 421 -3.97 22.31 -1.92
N ILE A 422 -4.35 22.38 -3.21
CA ILE A 422 -5.76 22.30 -3.63
C ILE A 422 -6.36 20.92 -3.36
N VAL A 423 -5.57 19.87 -3.52
CA VAL A 423 -6.01 18.50 -3.21
C VAL A 423 -6.29 18.36 -1.71
N ALA A 424 -5.41 18.88 -0.86
CA ALA A 424 -5.61 18.88 0.59
C ALA A 424 -6.85 19.69 1.01
N GLN A 425 -7.13 20.82 0.34
CA GLN A 425 -8.32 21.61 0.60
C GLN A 425 -9.61 20.87 0.14
N ILE A 426 -9.60 20.24 -1.04
CA ILE A 426 -10.73 19.41 -1.51
C ILE A 426 -11.02 18.28 -0.51
N ILE A 427 -10.00 17.62 0.01
CA ILE A 427 -10.15 16.58 1.04
C ILE A 427 -10.74 17.18 2.32
N ALA A 428 -10.22 18.31 2.81
CA ALA A 428 -10.76 18.98 4.00
C ALA A 428 -12.25 19.29 3.85
N ASP A 429 -12.64 19.83 2.70
CA ASP A 429 -14.02 20.21 2.39
C ASP A 429 -14.94 18.97 2.26
N ILE A 430 -14.48 17.90 1.58
CA ILE A 430 -15.26 16.68 1.39
C ILE A 430 -15.48 15.93 2.71
N PHE A 431 -14.45 15.80 3.53
CA PHE A 431 -14.55 15.13 4.82
C PHE A 431 -15.16 16.02 5.92
N ASN A 432 -15.20 17.32 5.70
CA ASN A 432 -15.56 18.33 6.71
C ASN A 432 -14.72 18.21 7.99
N LEU A 433 -13.43 17.97 7.81
CA LEU A 433 -12.44 17.77 8.87
C LEU A 433 -11.17 18.59 8.57
N PRO A 434 -10.44 19.05 9.61
CA PRO A 434 -9.11 19.61 9.43
C PRO A 434 -8.17 18.59 8.78
N VAL A 435 -7.39 19.04 7.80
CA VAL A 435 -6.35 18.24 7.13
C VAL A 435 -4.99 18.86 7.43
N TYR A 436 -4.10 18.06 7.98
CA TYR A 436 -2.70 18.42 8.21
C TYR A 436 -1.82 17.91 7.07
N LYS A 437 -0.84 18.69 6.69
CA LYS A 437 0.20 18.35 5.73
C LYS A 437 1.55 18.36 6.40
N THR A 438 2.26 17.25 6.34
CA THR A 438 3.59 17.09 6.92
C THR A 438 4.63 17.98 6.23
N ILE A 439 5.72 18.30 6.91
CA ILE A 439 6.84 19.06 6.34
C ILE A 439 7.49 18.28 5.20
N THR A 440 7.66 16.98 5.39
CA THR A 440 8.21 16.05 4.39
C THR A 440 7.12 15.15 3.79
N THR A 441 7.30 14.71 2.56
CA THR A 441 6.47 13.67 1.94
C THR A 441 6.94 12.26 2.28
N GLU A 442 8.05 12.12 3.00
CA GLU A 442 8.72 10.86 3.33
C GLU A 442 8.24 10.31 4.70
N SER A 443 6.92 10.27 4.92
CA SER A 443 6.32 9.81 6.18
C SER A 443 6.75 8.38 6.55
N THR A 444 6.87 7.48 5.57
CA THR A 444 7.39 6.12 5.78
C THR A 444 8.77 6.15 6.45
N THR A 445 9.67 7.00 5.96
CA THR A 445 11.03 7.16 6.51
C THR A 445 11.00 7.67 7.95
N ILE A 446 10.17 8.69 8.23
CA ILE A 446 10.03 9.23 9.60
C ILE A 446 9.47 8.19 10.55
N GLY A 447 8.39 7.49 10.16
CA GLY A 447 7.78 6.46 11.01
C GLY A 447 8.70 5.26 11.26
N ALA A 448 9.46 4.83 10.26
CA ALA A 448 10.48 3.79 10.43
C ALA A 448 11.59 4.23 11.41
N ALA A 449 12.06 5.47 11.31
CA ALA A 449 13.03 6.03 12.26
C ALA A 449 12.47 6.09 13.69
N MET A 450 11.20 6.54 13.84
CA MET A 450 10.50 6.53 15.13
C MET A 450 10.46 5.12 15.74
N ALA A 451 10.13 4.10 14.94
CA ALA A 451 10.14 2.71 15.40
C ALA A 451 11.53 2.26 15.87
N GLY A 452 12.60 2.70 15.19
CA GLY A 452 13.99 2.46 15.61
C GLY A 452 14.31 3.10 16.96
N PHE A 453 14.02 4.40 17.13
CA PHE A 453 14.27 5.10 18.39
C PHE A 453 13.44 4.55 19.55
N LEU A 454 12.18 4.19 19.30
CA LEU A 454 11.32 3.56 20.31
C LEU A 454 11.84 2.20 20.76
N ALA A 455 12.39 1.42 19.83
CA ALA A 455 13.00 0.12 20.14
C ALA A 455 14.28 0.25 20.98
N GLU A 456 15.07 1.29 20.78
CA GLU A 456 16.25 1.57 21.60
C GLU A 456 15.88 2.02 23.03
N GLY A 457 14.77 2.73 23.20
CA GLY A 457 14.15 3.05 24.48
C GLY A 457 14.87 4.08 25.34
N ASP A 458 15.95 4.69 24.86
CA ASP A 458 16.73 5.71 25.59
C ASP A 458 16.41 7.14 25.18
N VAL A 459 15.75 7.33 24.01
CA VAL A 459 15.34 8.64 23.50
C VAL A 459 13.85 8.89 23.78
N PHE A 460 13.00 7.94 23.40
CA PHE A 460 11.56 8.05 23.58
C PHE A 460 11.01 6.94 24.47
N HIS A 461 10.08 7.31 25.35
CA HIS A 461 9.44 6.37 26.28
C HIS A 461 8.00 6.03 25.91
N SER A 462 7.44 6.73 24.93
CA SER A 462 6.10 6.47 24.39
C SER A 462 6.00 6.86 22.91
N ASN A 463 5.00 6.31 22.23
CA ASN A 463 4.68 6.70 20.85
C ASN A 463 4.37 8.20 20.77
N GLN A 464 3.70 8.77 21.79
CA GLN A 464 3.37 10.19 21.83
C GLN A 464 4.62 11.06 21.91
N ASP A 465 5.61 10.70 22.76
CA ASP A 465 6.87 11.45 22.84
C ASP A 465 7.59 11.48 21.49
N ALA A 466 7.61 10.33 20.79
CA ALA A 466 8.21 10.24 19.46
C ALA A 466 7.45 11.10 18.43
N VAL A 467 6.12 11.06 18.44
CA VAL A 467 5.30 11.89 17.55
C VAL A 467 5.51 13.37 17.82
N ASP A 468 5.51 13.79 19.08
CA ASP A 468 5.66 15.20 19.46
C ASP A 468 7.04 15.75 19.07
N SER A 469 8.07 14.90 19.07
CA SER A 469 9.44 15.28 18.70
C SER A 469 9.70 15.24 17.20
N MET A 470 9.18 14.22 16.50
CA MET A 470 9.62 13.92 15.13
C MET A 470 8.61 14.29 14.04
N VAL A 471 7.32 14.48 14.38
CA VAL A 471 6.29 14.79 13.38
C VAL A 471 5.96 16.28 13.38
N HIS A 472 6.21 16.92 12.26
CA HIS A 472 5.98 18.35 12.09
C HIS A 472 5.04 18.62 10.93
N TYR A 473 4.05 19.49 11.15
CA TYR A 473 3.08 19.89 10.13
C TYR A 473 3.43 21.26 9.55
N ARG A 474 3.50 21.34 8.21
CA ARG A 474 3.78 22.59 7.50
C ARG A 474 2.55 23.48 7.37
N LYS A 475 1.40 22.87 7.14
CA LYS A 475 0.15 23.59 6.85
C LYS A 475 -1.06 22.80 7.33
N THR A 476 -2.08 23.54 7.75
CA THR A 476 -3.39 23.00 8.12
C THR A 476 -4.44 23.58 7.19
N PHE A 477 -5.27 22.73 6.62
CA PHE A 477 -6.41 23.09 5.77
C PHE A 477 -7.68 22.90 6.58
N MET A 478 -8.37 24.01 6.85
CA MET A 478 -9.68 23.96 7.49
C MET A 478 -10.77 23.83 6.44
N PRO A 479 -11.82 23.03 6.69
CA PRO A 479 -12.91 22.91 5.74
C PRO A 479 -13.65 24.25 5.56
N ASP A 480 -13.90 24.63 4.30
CA ASP A 480 -14.83 25.70 4.00
C ASP A 480 -16.26 25.22 4.27
N LYS A 481 -17.00 25.91 5.14
CA LYS A 481 -18.34 25.48 5.57
C LYS A 481 -19.37 25.40 4.43
N ARG A 482 -19.26 26.27 3.43
CA ARG A 482 -20.16 26.29 2.27
C ARG A 482 -19.87 25.10 1.37
N ASN A 483 -18.59 24.87 1.06
CA ASN A 483 -18.16 23.75 0.24
C ASN A 483 -18.46 22.41 0.92
N ALA A 484 -18.13 22.26 2.20
CA ALA A 484 -18.39 21.07 2.98
C ALA A 484 -19.89 20.70 3.01
N LYS A 485 -20.79 21.71 3.14
CA LYS A 485 -22.22 21.50 3.07
C LYS A 485 -22.67 21.00 1.67
N LEU A 486 -22.10 21.57 0.61
CA LEU A 486 -22.39 21.15 -0.76
C LEU A 486 -21.89 19.71 -1.01
N TYR A 487 -20.64 19.42 -0.67
CA TYR A 487 -20.06 18.08 -0.80
C TYR A 487 -20.81 17.02 0.02
N ASP A 488 -21.28 17.34 1.23
CA ASP A 488 -22.10 16.42 2.02
C ASP A 488 -23.43 16.08 1.32
N GLN A 489 -24.06 17.05 0.66
CA GLN A 489 -25.26 16.80 -0.13
C GLN A 489 -24.98 15.94 -1.37
N ILE A 490 -23.90 16.23 -2.10
CA ILE A 490 -23.46 15.44 -3.26
C ILE A 490 -23.16 14.01 -2.83
N TYR A 491 -22.40 13.84 -1.77
CA TYR A 491 -22.03 12.54 -1.22
C TYR A 491 -23.25 11.69 -0.85
N LYS A 492 -24.13 12.21 0.03
CA LYS A 492 -25.28 11.45 0.56
C LYS A 492 -26.38 11.23 -0.47
N ARG A 493 -26.65 12.21 -1.31
CA ARG A 493 -27.81 12.17 -2.23
C ARG A 493 -27.49 11.55 -3.58
N VAL A 494 -26.23 11.59 -4.01
CA VAL A 494 -25.81 11.14 -5.35
C VAL A 494 -24.73 10.07 -5.27
N TYR A 495 -23.55 10.36 -4.71
CA TYR A 495 -22.38 9.46 -4.73
C TYR A 495 -22.69 8.08 -4.14
N LEU A 496 -23.22 8.02 -2.93
CA LEU A 496 -23.55 6.74 -2.26
C LEU A 496 -24.58 5.90 -3.02
N LYS A 497 -25.36 6.51 -3.94
CA LYS A 497 -26.37 5.82 -4.75
C LYS A 497 -25.87 5.42 -6.13
N LEU A 498 -24.72 5.93 -6.56
CA LEU A 498 -24.24 5.72 -7.92
C LEU A 498 -23.88 4.24 -8.16
N TYR A 499 -23.01 3.67 -7.33
CA TYR A 499 -22.63 2.27 -7.46
C TYR A 499 -23.82 1.30 -7.40
N PRO A 500 -24.72 1.35 -6.41
CA PRO A 500 -25.88 0.47 -6.36
C PRO A 500 -26.75 0.51 -7.62
N LYS A 501 -26.85 1.67 -8.27
CA LYS A 501 -27.62 1.80 -9.51
C LYS A 501 -26.88 1.24 -10.75
N LEU A 502 -25.56 1.32 -10.77
CA LEU A 502 -24.75 0.82 -11.89
C LEU A 502 -24.40 -0.67 -11.75
N ASN A 503 -24.49 -1.26 -10.56
CA ASN A 503 -24.03 -2.63 -10.29
C ASN A 503 -24.67 -3.66 -11.21
N LYS A 504 -25.99 -3.59 -11.44
CA LYS A 504 -26.70 -4.50 -12.36
C LYS A 504 -26.16 -4.40 -13.80
N LEU A 505 -25.84 -3.19 -14.24
CA LEU A 505 -25.26 -2.98 -15.58
C LEU A 505 -23.83 -3.57 -15.66
N TYR A 506 -23.08 -3.49 -14.58
CA TYR A 506 -21.74 -4.12 -14.51
C TYR A 506 -21.83 -5.64 -14.54
N GLU A 507 -22.83 -6.25 -13.86
CA GLU A 507 -23.13 -7.67 -13.92
C GLU A 507 -23.45 -8.12 -15.34
N GLU A 508 -24.35 -7.41 -16.04
CA GLU A 508 -24.72 -7.71 -17.42
C GLU A 508 -23.53 -7.55 -18.38
N LEU A 509 -22.71 -6.51 -18.22
CA LEU A 509 -21.51 -6.30 -19.03
C LEU A 509 -20.46 -7.40 -18.81
N ASP A 510 -20.33 -7.89 -17.58
CA ASP A 510 -19.41 -8.97 -17.26
C ASP A 510 -19.86 -10.30 -17.91
N ASP A 511 -21.14 -10.62 -17.82
CA ASP A 511 -21.74 -11.80 -18.44
C ASP A 511 -21.61 -11.81 -19.96
N LEU A 512 -21.86 -10.67 -20.61
CA LEU A 512 -21.68 -10.52 -22.06
C LEU A 512 -20.21 -10.68 -22.47
N SER A 513 -19.30 -10.06 -21.72
CA SER A 513 -17.86 -10.16 -21.99
C SER A 513 -17.33 -11.58 -21.84
N LYS A 514 -17.85 -12.35 -20.88
CA LYS A 514 -17.50 -13.78 -20.70
C LYS A 514 -18.00 -14.64 -21.85
N LYS A 515 -19.22 -14.40 -22.34
CA LYS A 515 -19.79 -15.10 -23.50
C LYS A 515 -18.97 -14.86 -24.76
N GLU A 516 -18.56 -13.62 -25.04
CA GLU A 516 -17.72 -13.32 -26.20
C GLU A 516 -16.35 -14.01 -26.14
N ARG A 517 -15.71 -14.02 -24.97
CA ARG A 517 -14.43 -14.71 -24.79
C ARG A 517 -14.55 -16.23 -25.01
N SER A 518 -15.65 -16.86 -24.58
CA SER A 518 -15.92 -18.28 -24.81
C SER A 518 -16.11 -18.59 -26.30
N ILE A 519 -16.87 -17.75 -27.04
CA ILE A 519 -17.07 -17.89 -28.49
C ILE A 519 -15.76 -17.68 -29.26
N GLY A 520 -14.94 -16.69 -28.87
CA GLY A 520 -13.63 -16.46 -29.47
C GLY A 520 -12.61 -17.57 -29.22
N ALA A 521 -12.68 -18.25 -28.08
CA ALA A 521 -11.84 -19.40 -27.75
C ALA A 521 -12.24 -20.65 -28.56
N ASP A 522 -13.53 -20.91 -28.74
CA ASP A 522 -14.04 -22.01 -29.56
C ASP A 522 -13.79 -21.78 -31.06
N GLY A 523 -13.88 -20.54 -31.53
CA GLY A 523 -13.54 -20.17 -32.92
C GLY A 523 -12.06 -20.32 -33.28
N LYS A 524 -11.15 -20.24 -32.27
CA LYS A 524 -9.71 -20.52 -32.46
C LYS A 524 -9.36 -22.02 -32.37
N ARG A 525 -10.21 -22.85 -31.78
CA ARG A 525 -10.05 -24.31 -31.76
C ARG A 525 -10.63 -24.98 -33.01
N ALA A 526 -11.43 -24.25 -33.79
CA ALA A 526 -12.05 -24.75 -35.04
C ALA A 526 -11.31 -24.31 -36.31
N LYS A 527 -10.15 -23.67 -36.21
CA LYS A 527 -9.21 -23.38 -37.30
C LYS A 527 -7.86 -24.03 -36.95
#